data_388254e0d26ab840aa332163068ad64c
#
_entry.id   388254e0d26ab840aa332163068ad64c
#
_cell.length_a   1.000
_cell.length_b   1.000
_cell.length_c   1.000
_cell.angle_alpha   90.00
_cell.angle_beta   90.00
_cell.angle_gamma   90.00
#
_symmetry.space_group_name_H-M   'P 1'
#
loop_
_entity.id
_entity.type
_entity.pdbx_description
1 polymer ?
#
loop_
_entity_poly.entity_id
_entity_poly.type
_entity_poly.pdbx_seq_one_letter_code
_entity_poly.pdbx_strand_id
1 'polypeptide(L)'
;LFDFIESLDDKIVTTGYTDGVITINSIEADHVARVSTKYALNERYRTIIGHLRHETGHYYLDKFKLPKKLREDIISKFGNLFDSSGTNYSESLQLYYANGPIKNWEDSYISAYASAHPIEDWAESWSHYLLIMDALETLQQEGYFEDSLDSLDVHQKLENWESVSVGINQITRSLGMQDAYPFSLCNKVKEKIVVVSEFIQSLSAGTALFKQNDQLLWWLRP
;
A
#
# COMPACT_ATOMS: atom_id res chain seq x y z
N LEU A 1 2.63 7.50 15.34
CA LEU A 1 2.20 8.90 15.41
C LEU A 1 1.85 9.38 14.00
N PHE A 2 0.83 10.25 13.87
CA PHE A 2 0.51 10.92 12.61
C PHE A 2 0.76 12.42 12.78
N ASP A 3 1.50 13.00 11.83
CA ASP A 3 1.73 14.42 11.71
C ASP A 3 1.15 14.95 10.40
N PHE A 4 0.39 16.03 10.48
CA PHE A 4 -0.13 16.75 9.32
C PHE A 4 0.56 18.11 9.27
N ILE A 5 1.45 18.29 8.30
CA ILE A 5 2.36 19.42 8.24
C ILE A 5 2.16 20.17 6.92
N GLU A 6 2.08 21.49 7.00
CA GLU A 6 2.04 22.35 5.83
C GLU A 6 3.45 22.65 5.32
N SER A 7 3.64 22.57 4.00
CA SER A 7 4.86 23.06 3.36
C SER A 7 4.88 24.57 3.35
N LEU A 8 5.98 25.17 3.79
CA LEU A 8 6.26 26.60 3.68
C LEU A 8 7.23 26.85 2.52
N ASP A 9 7.33 28.09 2.05
CA ASP A 9 8.13 28.48 0.86
C ASP A 9 9.60 28.02 0.95
N ASP A 10 10.14 27.98 2.16
CA ASP A 10 11.54 27.59 2.45
C ASP A 10 11.69 26.14 2.94
N LYS A 11 10.58 25.43 3.18
CA LYS A 11 10.57 24.07 3.72
C LYS A 11 9.50 23.20 3.05
N ILE A 12 9.95 22.39 2.09
CA ILE A 12 9.08 21.39 1.47
C ILE A 12 8.92 20.20 2.41
N VAL A 13 7.67 19.84 2.72
CA VAL A 13 7.31 18.64 3.48
C VAL A 13 6.96 17.53 2.49
N THR A 14 7.57 16.37 2.63
CA THR A 14 7.22 15.18 1.86
C THR A 14 6.35 14.26 2.72
N THR A 15 5.25 13.75 2.17
CA THR A 15 4.51 12.65 2.79
C THR A 15 5.42 11.43 2.87
N GLY A 16 5.46 10.76 4.02
CA GLY A 16 6.36 9.63 4.22
C GLY A 16 6.35 9.10 5.66
N TYR A 17 6.99 7.96 5.83
CA TYR A 17 7.21 7.31 7.13
C TYR A 17 8.67 7.44 7.57
N THR A 18 8.89 7.87 8.82
CA THR A 18 10.23 7.90 9.43
C THR A 18 10.11 7.65 10.94
N ASP A 19 10.86 6.70 11.46
CA ASP A 19 11.04 6.44 12.91
C ASP A 19 9.72 6.37 13.73
N GLY A 20 8.68 5.73 13.18
CA GLY A 20 7.39 5.57 13.86
C GLY A 20 6.42 6.75 13.66
N VAL A 21 6.80 7.74 12.86
CA VAL A 21 5.96 8.89 12.52
C VAL A 21 5.56 8.80 11.05
N ILE A 22 4.28 8.88 10.78
CA ILE A 22 3.71 9.05 9.44
C ILE A 22 3.42 10.53 9.27
N THR A 23 4.13 11.19 8.37
CA THR A 23 3.92 12.60 8.03
C THR A 23 3.09 12.68 6.75
N ILE A 24 2.02 13.47 6.79
CA ILE A 24 1.20 13.80 5.62
C ILE A 24 1.35 15.29 5.34
N ASN A 25 1.74 15.62 4.11
CA ASN A 25 1.72 17.01 3.67
C ASN A 25 0.27 17.48 3.58
N SER A 26 -0.11 18.53 4.31
CA SER A 26 -1.48 19.03 4.37
C SER A 26 -2.00 19.53 3.00
N ILE A 27 -1.11 19.85 2.07
CA ILE A 27 -1.48 20.20 0.68
C ILE A 27 -2.22 19.05 -0.04
N GLU A 28 -2.04 17.82 0.40
CA GLU A 28 -2.77 16.66 -0.13
C GLU A 28 -4.28 16.76 0.14
N ALA A 29 -4.71 17.57 1.12
CA ALA A 29 -6.12 17.85 1.36
C ALA A 29 -6.72 18.75 0.27
N ASP A 30 -5.93 19.59 -0.38
CA ASP A 30 -6.38 20.41 -1.49
C ASP A 30 -6.57 19.54 -2.75
N HIS A 31 -7.79 19.52 -3.27
CA HIS A 31 -8.14 18.69 -4.44
C HIS A 31 -7.35 19.09 -5.69
N VAL A 32 -7.21 20.40 -5.93
CA VAL A 32 -6.54 20.91 -7.15
C VAL A 32 -5.04 20.59 -7.09
N ALA A 33 -4.41 20.85 -5.95
CA ALA A 33 -3.00 20.54 -5.72
C ALA A 33 -2.73 19.03 -5.89
N ARG A 34 -3.56 18.18 -5.28
CA ARG A 34 -3.43 16.71 -5.37
C ARG A 34 -3.58 16.21 -6.81
N VAL A 35 -4.58 16.72 -7.54
CA VAL A 35 -4.77 16.35 -8.96
C VAL A 35 -3.61 16.84 -9.81
N SER A 36 -3.12 18.06 -9.60
CA SER A 36 -1.95 18.61 -10.31
C SER A 36 -0.70 17.75 -10.07
N THR A 37 -0.46 17.35 -8.81
CA THR A 37 0.66 16.47 -8.45
C THR A 37 0.52 15.08 -9.09
N LYS A 38 -0.69 14.50 -9.08
CA LYS A 38 -0.99 13.23 -9.76
C LYS A 38 -0.54 13.26 -11.24
N TYR A 39 -0.90 14.34 -11.96
CA TYR A 39 -0.50 14.47 -13.37
C TYR A 39 0.99 14.75 -13.55
N ALA A 40 1.59 15.58 -12.69
CA ALA A 40 3.02 15.91 -12.75
C ALA A 40 3.90 14.67 -12.52
N LEU A 41 3.48 13.76 -11.64
CA LEU A 41 4.16 12.50 -11.34
C LEU A 41 3.72 11.32 -12.23
N ASN A 42 2.79 11.55 -13.17
CA ASN A 42 2.21 10.50 -14.02
C ASN A 42 1.62 9.32 -13.22
N GLU A 43 1.01 9.60 -12.07
CA GLU A 43 0.38 8.60 -11.23
C GLU A 43 -1.04 8.26 -11.73
N ARG A 44 -1.40 6.98 -11.72
CA ARG A 44 -2.76 6.54 -12.10
C ARG A 44 -3.77 6.81 -10.99
N TYR A 45 -3.33 6.79 -9.73
CA TYR A 45 -4.15 6.93 -8.54
C TYR A 45 -3.43 7.76 -7.49
N ARG A 46 -4.11 8.77 -6.90
CA ARG A 46 -3.57 9.58 -5.80
C ARG A 46 -4.70 10.07 -4.92
N THR A 47 -4.78 9.56 -3.70
CA THR A 47 -5.77 9.93 -2.68
C THR A 47 -5.10 10.02 -1.31
N ILE A 48 -5.69 10.81 -0.40
CA ILE A 48 -5.19 10.91 0.99
C ILE A 48 -5.22 9.54 1.67
N ILE A 49 -6.33 8.81 1.52
CA ILE A 49 -6.46 7.48 2.12
C ILE A 49 -5.49 6.47 1.51
N GLY A 50 -5.17 6.62 0.22
CA GLY A 50 -4.13 5.81 -0.43
C GLY A 50 -2.77 6.05 0.20
N HIS A 51 -2.36 7.30 0.44
CA HIS A 51 -1.12 7.63 1.13
C HIS A 51 -1.12 7.10 2.57
N LEU A 52 -2.19 7.32 3.33
CA LEU A 52 -2.28 6.79 4.69
C LEU A 52 -2.11 5.26 4.72
N ARG A 53 -2.77 4.55 3.82
CA ARG A 53 -2.61 3.10 3.69
C ARG A 53 -1.18 2.71 3.35
N HIS A 54 -0.55 3.38 2.39
CA HIS A 54 0.82 3.13 1.97
C HIS A 54 1.81 3.31 3.13
N GLU A 55 1.76 4.45 3.82
CA GLU A 55 2.66 4.76 4.94
C GLU A 55 2.46 3.84 6.15
N THR A 56 1.23 3.33 6.36
CA THR A 56 1.00 2.29 7.38
C THR A 56 1.69 0.98 7.01
N GLY A 57 1.87 0.66 5.72
CA GLY A 57 2.65 -0.50 5.27
C GLY A 57 4.10 -0.43 5.75
N HIS A 58 4.76 0.72 5.59
CA HIS A 58 6.10 0.96 6.13
C HIS A 58 6.14 0.84 7.65
N TYR A 59 5.17 1.48 8.34
CA TYR A 59 5.08 1.45 9.79
C TYR A 59 5.00 0.02 10.33
N TYR A 60 4.10 -0.81 9.82
CA TYR A 60 3.91 -2.17 10.32
C TYR A 60 5.12 -3.05 10.02
N LEU A 61 5.75 -2.90 8.87
CA LEU A 61 6.98 -3.61 8.53
C LEU A 61 8.12 -3.28 9.49
N ASP A 62 8.27 -2.00 9.83
CA ASP A 62 9.32 -1.52 10.73
C ASP A 62 9.08 -1.92 12.18
N LYS A 63 7.85 -1.81 12.68
CA LYS A 63 7.54 -1.93 14.12
C LYS A 63 7.37 -3.36 14.62
N PHE A 64 7.12 -4.32 13.74
CA PHE A 64 6.85 -5.69 14.14
C PHE A 64 8.01 -6.65 13.88
N LYS A 65 8.26 -7.54 14.86
CA LYS A 65 9.15 -8.69 14.70
C LYS A 65 8.33 -9.85 14.15
N LEU A 66 8.66 -10.27 12.95
CA LEU A 66 7.94 -11.30 12.22
C LEU A 66 8.40 -12.72 12.60
N PRO A 67 7.50 -13.72 12.58
CA PRO A 67 7.89 -15.12 12.55
C PRO A 67 8.86 -15.41 11.39
N LYS A 68 9.81 -16.32 11.64
CA LYS A 68 10.87 -16.62 10.67
C LYS A 68 10.32 -16.99 9.29
N LYS A 69 9.34 -17.90 9.24
CA LYS A 69 8.71 -18.33 7.98
C LYS A 69 8.11 -17.15 7.21
N LEU A 70 7.31 -16.32 7.87
CA LEU A 70 6.69 -15.15 7.24
C LEU A 70 7.72 -14.17 6.70
N ARG A 71 8.82 -13.96 7.42
CA ARG A 71 9.94 -13.13 6.94
C ARG A 71 10.59 -13.73 5.69
N GLU A 72 10.78 -15.06 5.64
CA GLU A 72 11.31 -15.77 4.46
C GLU A 72 10.35 -15.66 3.27
N ASP A 73 9.05 -15.80 3.49
CA ASP A 73 8.02 -15.64 2.45
C ASP A 73 8.00 -14.21 1.89
N ILE A 74 8.10 -13.20 2.75
CA ILE A 74 8.22 -11.79 2.33
C ILE A 74 9.48 -11.58 1.48
N ILE A 75 10.65 -12.05 1.91
CA ILE A 75 11.90 -11.93 1.16
C ILE A 75 11.78 -12.64 -0.22
N SER A 76 11.15 -13.80 -0.24
CA SER A 76 10.95 -14.56 -1.48
C SER A 76 10.10 -13.82 -2.52
N LYS A 77 9.07 -13.06 -2.08
CA LYS A 77 8.11 -12.40 -2.98
C LYS A 77 8.49 -10.97 -3.34
N PHE A 78 9.09 -10.24 -2.42
CA PHE A 78 9.42 -8.81 -2.57
C PHE A 78 10.91 -8.53 -2.76
N GLY A 79 11.79 -9.49 -2.48
CA GLY A 79 13.22 -9.27 -2.35
C GLY A 79 13.61 -8.88 -0.92
N ASN A 80 14.90 -8.62 -0.69
CA ASN A 80 15.42 -8.35 0.65
C ASN A 80 15.11 -6.90 1.09
N LEU A 81 13.88 -6.68 1.57
CA LEU A 81 13.44 -5.39 2.08
C LEU A 81 13.86 -5.11 3.54
N PHE A 82 14.52 -6.08 4.18
CA PHE A 82 15.05 -5.94 5.55
C PHE A 82 16.54 -5.57 5.58
N ASP A 83 17.14 -5.28 4.43
CA ASP A 83 18.51 -4.83 4.37
C ASP A 83 18.63 -3.40 4.93
N SER A 84 19.32 -3.27 6.06
CA SER A 84 19.51 -2.01 6.76
C SER A 84 20.68 -1.16 6.20
N SER A 85 21.29 -1.56 5.08
CA SER A 85 22.44 -0.84 4.53
C SER A 85 22.11 0.60 4.06
N GLY A 86 20.83 0.95 3.96
CA GLY A 86 20.33 2.32 3.78
C GLY A 86 20.74 3.04 2.47
N THR A 87 21.89 2.69 1.95
CA THR A 87 22.47 3.29 0.75
C THR A 87 21.72 2.92 -0.53
N ASN A 88 21.11 1.73 -0.55
CA ASN A 88 20.44 1.21 -1.75
C ASN A 88 19.04 1.83 -1.95
N TYR A 89 18.32 2.19 -0.88
CA TYR A 89 16.96 2.74 -0.97
C TYR A 89 16.94 4.14 -1.61
N SER A 90 17.72 5.07 -1.09
CA SER A 90 17.77 6.45 -1.61
C SER A 90 18.27 6.49 -3.06
N GLU A 91 19.28 5.68 -3.40
CA GLU A 91 19.79 5.55 -4.75
C GLU A 91 18.73 4.96 -5.70
N SER A 92 18.02 3.93 -5.27
CA SER A 92 16.95 3.32 -6.07
C SER A 92 15.82 4.31 -6.38
N LEU A 93 15.39 5.12 -5.41
CA LEU A 93 14.40 6.16 -5.63
C LEU A 93 14.92 7.26 -6.57
N GLN A 94 16.18 7.69 -6.42
CA GLN A 94 16.77 8.67 -7.34
C GLN A 94 16.81 8.14 -8.77
N LEU A 95 17.16 6.88 -8.98
CA LEU A 95 17.15 6.24 -10.28
C LEU A 95 15.74 6.15 -10.86
N TYR A 96 14.75 5.80 -10.03
CA TYR A 96 13.35 5.78 -10.46
C TYR A 96 12.86 7.15 -10.91
N TYR A 97 13.11 8.21 -10.15
CA TYR A 97 12.70 9.58 -10.54
C TYR A 97 13.46 10.12 -11.75
N ALA A 98 14.70 9.69 -11.96
CA ALA A 98 15.49 10.10 -13.12
C ALA A 98 15.13 9.37 -14.41
N ASN A 99 14.82 8.07 -14.34
CA ASN A 99 14.69 7.19 -15.50
C ASN A 99 13.27 6.62 -15.69
N GLY A 100 12.36 6.82 -14.72
CA GLY A 100 11.05 6.17 -14.68
C GLY A 100 11.12 4.72 -14.20
N PRO A 101 9.98 4.00 -14.23
CA PRO A 101 9.89 2.62 -13.81
C PRO A 101 10.70 1.67 -14.70
N ILE A 102 10.99 0.49 -14.19
CA ILE A 102 11.59 -0.58 -14.98
C ILE A 102 10.65 -0.97 -16.14
N LYS A 103 11.23 -1.44 -17.24
CA LYS A 103 10.46 -1.88 -18.41
C LYS A 103 9.57 -3.07 -18.05
N ASN A 104 8.32 -3.05 -18.51
CA ASN A 104 7.31 -4.10 -18.26
C ASN A 104 7.04 -4.32 -16.76
N TRP A 105 7.05 -3.26 -15.97
CA TRP A 105 6.78 -3.34 -14.53
C TRP A 105 5.40 -3.95 -14.24
N GLU A 106 4.42 -3.81 -15.13
CA GLU A 106 3.07 -4.37 -15.01
C GLU A 106 3.04 -5.90 -14.86
N ASP A 107 4.07 -6.59 -15.34
CA ASP A 107 4.19 -8.06 -15.24
C ASP A 107 4.53 -8.54 -13.82
N SER A 108 4.90 -7.62 -12.91
CA SER A 108 5.44 -8.00 -11.60
C SER A 108 5.04 -7.08 -10.45
N TYR A 109 4.55 -5.87 -10.72
CA TYR A 109 4.26 -4.84 -9.72
C TYR A 109 2.85 -4.29 -9.90
N ILE A 110 2.22 -3.88 -8.79
CA ILE A 110 0.87 -3.32 -8.79
C ILE A 110 0.85 -1.89 -9.35
N SER A 111 1.93 -1.13 -9.16
CA SER A 111 2.10 0.23 -9.65
C SER A 111 3.51 0.43 -10.21
N ALA A 112 3.70 1.47 -11.02
CA ALA A 112 5.02 1.88 -11.49
C ALA A 112 5.96 2.17 -10.30
N TYR A 113 5.44 2.85 -9.27
CA TYR A 113 6.20 3.22 -8.08
C TYR A 113 6.66 1.99 -7.25
N ALA A 114 5.86 0.93 -7.18
CA ALA A 114 6.25 -0.32 -6.57
C ALA A 114 7.57 -0.90 -7.14
N SER A 115 7.87 -0.59 -8.40
CA SER A 115 9.12 -1.05 -9.04
C SER A 115 10.38 -0.30 -8.60
N ALA A 116 10.24 0.78 -7.84
CA ALA A 116 11.36 1.60 -7.41
C ALA A 116 12.25 0.89 -6.38
N HIS A 117 11.64 0.20 -5.41
CA HIS A 117 12.36 -0.53 -4.36
C HIS A 117 11.47 -1.60 -3.71
N PRO A 118 12.00 -2.73 -3.19
CA PRO A 118 11.22 -3.74 -2.48
C PRO A 118 10.38 -3.22 -1.31
N ILE A 119 10.83 -2.19 -0.60
CA ILE A 119 10.08 -1.54 0.48
C ILE A 119 8.84 -0.82 -0.07
N GLU A 120 8.95 -0.16 -1.23
CA GLU A 120 7.82 0.49 -1.90
C GLU A 120 6.84 -0.55 -2.48
N ASP A 121 7.35 -1.63 -3.03
CA ASP A 121 6.53 -2.76 -3.50
C ASP A 121 5.70 -3.37 -2.37
N TRP A 122 6.29 -3.51 -1.18
CA TRP A 122 5.57 -3.91 0.03
C TRP A 122 4.47 -2.91 0.39
N ALA A 123 4.80 -1.61 0.50
CA ALA A 123 3.86 -0.57 0.91
C ALA A 123 2.71 -0.38 -0.10
N GLU A 124 2.98 -0.48 -1.39
CA GLU A 124 1.98 -0.49 -2.44
C GLU A 124 1.08 -1.73 -2.35
N SER A 125 1.66 -2.93 -2.20
CA SER A 125 0.88 -4.16 -2.04
C SER A 125 0.01 -4.15 -0.78
N TRP A 126 0.52 -3.60 0.32
CA TRP A 126 -0.21 -3.36 1.57
C TRP A 126 -1.39 -2.40 1.35
N SER A 127 -1.15 -1.25 0.71
CA SER A 127 -2.17 -0.26 0.41
C SER A 127 -3.30 -0.84 -0.43
N HIS A 128 -2.95 -1.61 -1.46
CA HIS A 128 -3.91 -2.26 -2.34
C HIS A 128 -4.68 -3.38 -1.64
N TYR A 129 -4.03 -4.17 -0.78
CA TYR A 129 -4.74 -5.15 0.05
C TYR A 129 -5.83 -4.48 0.88
N LEU A 130 -5.49 -3.42 1.62
CA LEU A 130 -6.46 -2.70 2.44
C LEU A 130 -7.60 -2.08 1.61
N LEU A 131 -7.27 -1.49 0.45
CA LEU A 131 -8.27 -0.94 -0.46
C LEU A 131 -9.24 -2.01 -0.94
N ILE A 132 -8.71 -3.16 -1.37
CA ILE A 132 -9.52 -4.27 -1.91
C ILE A 132 -10.45 -4.84 -0.82
N MET A 133 -9.91 -5.09 0.38
CA MET A 133 -10.71 -5.65 1.47
C MET A 133 -11.82 -4.69 1.92
N ASP A 134 -11.51 -3.40 2.07
CA ASP A 134 -12.46 -2.34 2.42
C ASP A 134 -13.59 -2.20 1.37
N ALA A 135 -13.24 -2.24 0.09
CA ALA A 135 -14.20 -2.17 -1.00
C ALA A 135 -15.11 -3.41 -1.06
N LEU A 136 -14.53 -4.62 -0.89
CA LEU A 136 -15.31 -5.86 -0.86
C LEU A 136 -16.24 -5.91 0.35
N GLU A 137 -15.80 -5.47 1.52
CA GLU A 137 -16.63 -5.37 2.73
C GLU A 137 -17.80 -4.43 2.51
N THR A 138 -17.56 -3.27 1.90
CA THR A 138 -18.64 -2.33 1.52
C THR A 138 -19.66 -2.98 0.60
N LEU A 139 -19.19 -3.67 -0.44
CA LEU A 139 -20.10 -4.37 -1.38
C LEU A 139 -20.91 -5.49 -0.72
N GLN A 140 -20.32 -6.19 0.25
CA GLN A 140 -21.06 -7.19 1.03
C GLN A 140 -22.15 -6.53 1.88
N GLN A 141 -21.86 -5.42 2.54
CA GLN A 141 -22.82 -4.68 3.35
C GLN A 141 -23.99 -4.14 2.51
N GLU A 142 -23.71 -3.76 1.26
CA GLU A 142 -24.73 -3.33 0.29
C GLU A 142 -25.47 -4.50 -0.41
N GLY A 143 -25.15 -5.76 -0.05
CA GLY A 143 -25.86 -6.94 -0.54
C GLY A 143 -25.49 -7.40 -1.95
N TYR A 144 -24.30 -7.03 -2.44
CA TYR A 144 -23.80 -7.47 -3.77
C TYR A 144 -23.29 -8.92 -3.77
N PHE A 145 -23.07 -9.52 -2.61
CA PHE A 145 -22.65 -10.91 -2.47
C PHE A 145 -23.72 -11.69 -1.70
N GLU A 146 -24.07 -12.87 -2.20
CA GLU A 146 -25.00 -13.78 -1.51
C GLU A 146 -24.34 -14.46 -0.31
N ASP A 147 -23.06 -14.84 -0.47
CA ASP A 147 -22.28 -15.51 0.56
C ASP A 147 -21.43 -14.51 1.36
N SER A 148 -21.16 -14.84 2.63
CA SER A 148 -20.26 -14.02 3.46
C SER A 148 -18.82 -14.08 2.95
N LEU A 149 -18.20 -12.92 2.78
CA LEU A 149 -16.78 -12.81 2.46
C LEU A 149 -15.87 -13.42 3.54
N ASP A 150 -16.34 -13.56 4.77
CA ASP A 150 -15.59 -14.18 5.85
C ASP A 150 -15.34 -15.68 5.61
N SER A 151 -16.21 -16.33 4.81
CA SER A 151 -16.04 -17.73 4.41
C SER A 151 -15.03 -17.94 3.29
N LEU A 152 -14.63 -16.87 2.60
CA LEU A 152 -13.73 -16.91 1.45
C LEU A 152 -12.27 -16.74 1.88
N ASP A 153 -11.39 -17.50 1.26
CA ASP A 153 -9.95 -17.24 1.37
C ASP A 153 -9.54 -15.99 0.57
N VAL A 154 -8.29 -15.56 0.73
CA VAL A 154 -7.78 -14.34 0.08
C VAL A 154 -7.76 -14.49 -1.46
N HIS A 155 -7.53 -15.67 -2.02
CA HIS A 155 -7.53 -15.87 -3.47
C HIS A 155 -8.92 -15.66 -4.05
N GLN A 156 -9.95 -16.25 -3.43
CA GLN A 156 -11.35 -16.07 -3.80
C GLN A 156 -11.79 -14.59 -3.70
N LYS A 157 -11.33 -13.89 -2.64
CA LYS A 157 -11.55 -12.44 -2.51
C LYS A 157 -10.92 -11.64 -3.65
N LEU A 158 -9.70 -11.99 -4.07
CA LEU A 158 -9.03 -11.33 -5.18
C LEU A 158 -9.72 -11.62 -6.52
N GLU A 159 -10.24 -12.82 -6.76
CA GLU A 159 -11.05 -13.15 -7.94
C GLU A 159 -12.34 -12.34 -7.99
N ASN A 160 -13.05 -12.23 -6.87
CA ASN A 160 -14.24 -11.37 -6.75
C ASN A 160 -13.89 -9.91 -7.05
N TRP A 161 -12.77 -9.41 -6.53
CA TRP A 161 -12.32 -8.05 -6.80
C TRP A 161 -12.02 -7.80 -8.29
N GLU A 162 -11.38 -8.73 -8.97
CA GLU A 162 -11.11 -8.59 -10.42
C GLU A 162 -12.41 -8.41 -11.21
N SER A 163 -13.43 -9.20 -10.91
CA SER A 163 -14.75 -9.06 -11.54
C SER A 163 -15.42 -7.73 -11.23
N VAL A 164 -15.43 -7.36 -9.95
CA VAL A 164 -16.04 -6.11 -9.46
C VAL A 164 -15.33 -4.88 -10.02
N SER A 165 -14.02 -4.85 -10.00
CA SER A 165 -13.23 -3.69 -10.46
C SER A 165 -13.44 -3.39 -11.94
N VAL A 166 -13.62 -4.43 -12.77
CA VAL A 166 -14.00 -4.26 -14.19
C VAL A 166 -15.37 -3.57 -14.30
N GLY A 167 -16.36 -4.02 -13.53
CA GLY A 167 -17.70 -3.42 -13.52
C GLY A 167 -17.69 -1.96 -13.07
N ILE A 168 -16.97 -1.65 -11.98
CA ILE A 168 -16.84 -0.29 -11.47
C ILE A 168 -16.17 0.63 -12.52
N ASN A 169 -15.10 0.17 -13.16
CA ASN A 169 -14.42 0.94 -14.20
C ASN A 169 -15.32 1.19 -15.41
N GLN A 170 -16.14 0.22 -15.82
CA GLN A 170 -17.11 0.43 -16.89
C GLN A 170 -18.19 1.47 -16.51
N ILE A 171 -18.66 1.44 -15.26
CA ILE A 171 -19.64 2.43 -14.76
C ILE A 171 -19.02 3.82 -14.76
N THR A 172 -17.81 4.00 -14.21
CA THR A 172 -17.16 5.32 -14.18
C THR A 172 -16.89 5.86 -15.58
N ARG A 173 -16.46 5.01 -16.54
CA ARG A 173 -16.31 5.40 -17.96
C ARG A 173 -17.65 5.84 -18.58
N SER A 174 -18.74 5.14 -18.27
CA SER A 174 -20.08 5.50 -18.74
C SER A 174 -20.54 6.87 -18.23
N LEU A 175 -20.03 7.29 -17.08
CA LEU A 175 -20.28 8.61 -16.49
C LEU A 175 -19.28 9.68 -16.99
N GLY A 176 -18.39 9.34 -17.92
CA GLY A 176 -17.34 10.25 -18.43
C GLY A 176 -16.18 10.48 -17.47
N MET A 177 -16.00 9.59 -16.51
CA MET A 177 -14.93 9.66 -15.51
C MET A 177 -13.79 8.70 -15.86
N GLN A 178 -12.63 8.89 -15.21
CA GLN A 178 -11.53 7.94 -15.26
C GLN A 178 -11.88 6.65 -14.50
N ASP A 179 -11.13 5.57 -14.75
CA ASP A 179 -11.24 4.33 -14.01
C ASP A 179 -11.09 4.58 -12.51
N ALA A 180 -11.99 4.06 -11.71
CA ALA A 180 -11.91 4.15 -10.26
C ALA A 180 -10.76 3.30 -9.70
N TYR A 181 -10.50 2.15 -10.34
CA TYR A 181 -9.38 1.27 -10.00
C TYR A 181 -8.58 0.91 -11.26
N PRO A 182 -7.60 1.75 -11.66
CA PRO A 182 -6.86 1.61 -12.92
C PRO A 182 -5.65 0.65 -12.80
N PHE A 183 -5.80 -0.46 -12.08
CA PHE A 183 -4.73 -1.41 -11.82
C PHE A 183 -5.13 -2.83 -12.24
N SER A 184 -4.14 -3.64 -12.57
CA SER A 184 -4.31 -5.06 -12.92
C SER A 184 -3.58 -5.94 -11.93
N LEU A 185 -4.23 -7.03 -11.49
CA LEU A 185 -3.65 -7.99 -10.58
C LEU A 185 -3.02 -9.16 -11.36
N CYS A 186 -1.78 -9.02 -11.80
CA CYS A 186 -1.05 -10.16 -12.34
C CYS A 186 -0.75 -11.20 -11.23
N ASN A 187 -0.41 -12.44 -11.61
CA ASN A 187 -0.19 -13.51 -10.64
C ASN A 187 0.86 -13.16 -9.56
N LYS A 188 1.95 -12.49 -9.94
CA LYS A 188 2.98 -12.07 -8.97
C LYS A 188 2.46 -11.04 -7.97
N VAL A 189 1.61 -10.12 -8.42
CA VAL A 189 0.95 -9.15 -7.54
C VAL A 189 -0.01 -9.87 -6.58
N LYS A 190 -0.81 -10.82 -7.06
CA LYS A 190 -1.69 -11.62 -6.19
C LYS A 190 -0.91 -12.38 -5.11
N GLU A 191 0.21 -13.01 -5.47
CA GLU A 191 1.08 -13.69 -4.51
C GLU A 191 1.61 -12.75 -3.42
N LYS A 192 1.98 -11.52 -3.77
CA LYS A 192 2.40 -10.48 -2.81
C LYS A 192 1.27 -10.07 -1.88
N ILE A 193 0.08 -9.85 -2.42
CA ILE A 193 -1.13 -9.52 -1.63
C ILE A 193 -1.49 -10.66 -0.66
N VAL A 194 -1.32 -11.92 -1.06
CA VAL A 194 -1.49 -13.08 -0.15
C VAL A 194 -0.54 -13.01 1.03
N VAL A 195 0.74 -12.73 0.79
CA VAL A 195 1.75 -12.58 1.87
C VAL A 195 1.40 -11.40 2.79
N VAL A 196 0.88 -10.29 2.26
CA VAL A 196 0.37 -9.19 3.09
C VAL A 196 -0.80 -9.64 3.97
N SER A 197 -1.73 -10.43 3.43
CA SER A 197 -2.85 -11.02 4.19
C SER A 197 -2.35 -11.90 5.35
N GLU A 198 -1.38 -12.77 5.09
CA GLU A 198 -0.76 -13.63 6.13
C GLU A 198 -0.09 -12.80 7.22
N PHE A 199 0.58 -11.70 6.85
CA PHE A 199 1.15 -10.77 7.81
C PHE A 199 0.07 -10.17 8.72
N ILE A 200 -1.04 -9.67 8.16
CA ILE A 200 -2.14 -9.07 8.93
C ILE A 200 -2.79 -10.12 9.84
N GLN A 201 -2.99 -11.35 9.36
CA GLN A 201 -3.46 -12.45 10.18
C GLN A 201 -2.51 -12.75 11.36
N SER A 202 -1.19 -12.67 11.12
CA SER A 202 -0.19 -12.87 12.19
C SER A 202 -0.25 -11.78 13.27
N LEU A 203 -0.61 -10.54 12.90
CA LEU A 203 -0.85 -9.46 13.87
C LEU A 203 -2.08 -9.79 14.73
N SER A 204 -3.18 -10.18 14.11
CA SER A 204 -4.45 -10.50 14.79
C SER A 204 -4.32 -11.73 15.71
N ALA A 205 -3.51 -12.71 15.31
CA ALA A 205 -3.22 -13.90 16.11
C ALA A 205 -2.19 -13.66 17.23
N GLY A 206 -1.62 -12.46 17.34
CA GLY A 206 -0.57 -12.13 18.30
C GLY A 206 0.76 -12.88 18.09
N THR A 207 0.98 -13.44 16.90
CA THR A 207 2.23 -14.14 16.53
C THR A 207 3.32 -13.21 16.02
N ALA A 208 2.93 -12.05 15.49
CA ALA A 208 3.83 -10.94 15.21
C ALA A 208 3.89 -10.03 16.45
N LEU A 209 5.08 -9.79 16.96
CA LEU A 209 5.29 -9.04 18.20
C LEU A 209 5.96 -7.70 17.92
N PHE A 210 5.60 -6.66 18.67
CA PHE A 210 6.32 -5.39 18.63
C PHE A 210 7.82 -5.58 18.94
N LYS A 211 8.68 -4.89 18.23
CA LYS A 211 10.11 -4.82 18.54
C LYS A 211 10.29 -4.09 19.88
N GLN A 212 11.05 -4.70 20.80
CA GLN A 212 11.13 -4.30 22.23
C GLN A 212 11.66 -2.89 22.54
N ASN A 213 12.11 -2.11 21.55
CA ASN A 213 12.73 -0.80 21.75
C ASN A 213 11.77 0.41 21.65
N ASP A 214 10.48 0.20 21.42
CA ASP A 214 9.52 1.30 21.35
C ASP A 214 8.92 1.63 22.71
N GLN A 215 9.52 2.58 23.42
CA GLN A 215 8.98 3.15 24.67
C GLN A 215 7.65 3.93 24.48
N LEU A 216 7.13 4.00 23.25
CA LEU A 216 5.96 4.81 22.88
C LEU A 216 4.61 4.10 23.06
N LEU A 217 4.57 2.85 23.56
CA LEU A 217 3.34 2.03 23.57
C LEU A 217 2.65 1.93 24.94
N TRP A 218 2.92 2.85 25.88
CA TRP A 218 2.25 2.82 27.19
C TRP A 218 0.73 3.04 27.11
N TRP A 219 0.22 3.67 26.06
CA TRP A 219 -1.21 4.00 25.84
C TRP A 219 -1.99 2.90 25.09
N LEU A 220 -1.34 1.85 24.57
CA LEU A 220 -1.96 0.68 23.94
C LEU A 220 -2.14 -0.50 24.92
N ARG A 221 -1.79 -0.35 26.18
CA ARG A 221 -2.08 -1.38 27.19
C ARG A 221 -3.51 -1.18 27.69
N PRO A 222 -4.33 -2.26 27.70
CA PRO A 222 -5.69 -2.22 28.21
C PRO A 222 -5.75 -1.78 29.67
#